data_67e44deced8fa120e3d842cbb6244f3d
#
_entry.id   67e44deced8fa120e3d842cbb6244f3d
#
_cell.length_a   1.000
_cell.length_b   1.000
_cell.length_c   1.000
_cell.angle_alpha   90.00
_cell.angle_beta   90.00
_cell.angle_gamma   90.00
#
_symmetry.space_group_name_H-M   'P 1'
#
loop_
_entity.id
_entity.type
_entity.pdbx_description
1 polymer ?
#
loop_
_entity_poly.entity_id
_entity_poly.type
_entity_poly.pdbx_seq_one_letter_code
_entity_poly.pdbx_strand_id
1 'polypeptide(L)'
;DGIELMAYGHLIDQFWTPAFNQRDDNFGGDLNGRLEFTYRLLDTIRQYVGPEFIVGIRMTGDDFLRTKPQSNPTHSAIQGLNETACLDIAKALETTAQLDFFNFVGGHLTTDMGLADCIPPMGNPSFPYLNLAGRMKNELNLPVLHATRVTDVATARHAIASGLVDVIGMTRGHMADPHIVNKIIAGQEHRIRPCVGSGYCLDRLHAQGEALCIHNVATGREAQLPHIIARSGAAKKTVLVVGAGVAGLEAARIAASRGHKVTVLEASNRVGGQINLASQAKRRQEMHAISEWLWNECSELGVTFEFDTWADDSVIEHYQPQMVVIATGGIPQQFSLMAGEHLITSVWDILAGQVKPAHSVLLYDETGTHAGISCAEFMLQQGSSVLEMVSPHRHIGREVGDVNFPHYLRGLYAAGARLTPDWELVKIESMDGQLQATLFNEYSHQYQTRLVDQVVVENGTQVNDELFHQLSPASRNLGQIDFSGLRQNQPQLLELNTSGSYYLYRIGDAWAGRNVHAALYDALRLLKGY
;
A
#
# COMPACT_ATOMS: atom_id res chain seq x y z
N ASP A 1 -28.37 -16.99 -1.86
CA ASP A 1 -27.26 -16.95 -0.89
C ASP A 1 -26.39 -18.19 -1.08
N GLY A 2 -25.13 -18.12 -0.69
CA GLY A 2 -24.15 -19.18 -0.91
C GLY A 2 -22.93 -19.05 0.00
N ILE A 3 -22.01 -20.02 -0.09
CA ILE A 3 -20.71 -20.03 0.58
C ILE A 3 -19.60 -20.37 -0.44
N GLU A 4 -18.40 -19.93 -0.15
CA GLU A 4 -17.17 -20.33 -0.82
C GLU A 4 -16.24 -21.01 0.20
N LEU A 5 -15.86 -22.27 -0.05
CA LEU A 5 -14.90 -22.99 0.77
C LEU A 5 -13.48 -22.53 0.45
N MET A 6 -12.70 -22.24 1.48
CA MET A 6 -11.30 -21.84 1.32
C MET A 6 -10.42 -23.11 1.32
N ALA A 7 -9.99 -23.52 0.13
CA ALA A 7 -9.18 -24.72 -0.07
C ALA A 7 -7.81 -24.36 -0.70
N TYR A 8 -7.15 -23.35 -0.19
CA TYR A 8 -5.75 -23.06 -0.53
C TYR A 8 -5.03 -22.45 0.68
N GLY A 9 -3.86 -23.01 1.00
CA GLY A 9 -2.98 -22.54 2.07
C GLY A 9 -3.52 -22.72 3.49
N HIS A 10 -4.60 -23.48 3.67
CA HIS A 10 -5.21 -23.74 4.96
C HIS A 10 -5.37 -25.25 5.23
N LEU A 11 -6.53 -25.68 5.77
CA LEU A 11 -6.72 -27.06 6.19
C LEU A 11 -7.00 -27.99 5.00
N ILE A 12 -7.89 -27.60 4.08
CA ILE A 12 -8.44 -28.51 3.07
C ILE A 12 -7.36 -28.98 2.09
N ASP A 13 -6.60 -28.08 1.53
CA ASP A 13 -5.56 -28.38 0.53
C ASP A 13 -4.35 -29.13 1.12
N GLN A 14 -4.15 -29.08 2.45
CA GLN A 14 -3.13 -29.87 3.10
C GLN A 14 -3.42 -31.38 3.03
N PHE A 15 -4.71 -31.78 2.93
CA PHE A 15 -5.05 -33.17 2.64
C PHE A 15 -4.77 -33.55 1.19
N TRP A 16 -4.86 -32.60 0.25
CA TRP A 16 -4.73 -32.88 -1.18
C TRP A 16 -3.30 -33.12 -1.63
N THR A 17 -2.35 -32.39 -1.05
CA THR A 17 -0.96 -32.41 -1.50
C THR A 17 -0.15 -33.54 -0.84
N PRO A 18 0.47 -34.44 -1.63
CA PRO A 18 1.39 -35.44 -1.10
C PRO A 18 2.60 -34.86 -0.35
N ALA A 19 2.89 -33.58 -0.58
CA ALA A 19 3.98 -32.88 0.11
C ALA A 19 3.77 -32.80 1.62
N PHE A 20 2.51 -32.67 2.06
CA PHE A 20 2.15 -32.56 3.49
C PHE A 20 1.35 -33.75 4.00
N ASN A 21 0.49 -34.33 3.15
CA ASN A 21 -0.33 -35.48 3.54
C ASN A 21 0.44 -36.80 3.36
N GLN A 22 1.04 -37.27 4.44
CA GLN A 22 1.78 -38.53 4.53
C GLN A 22 0.95 -39.64 5.23
N ARG A 23 -0.39 -39.49 5.26
CA ARG A 23 -1.28 -40.44 5.94
C ARG A 23 -1.41 -41.73 5.14
N ASP A 24 -1.56 -42.83 5.84
CA ASP A 24 -1.79 -44.19 5.32
C ASP A 24 -3.20 -44.74 5.64
N ASP A 25 -4.07 -43.87 6.20
CA ASP A 25 -5.48 -44.16 6.45
C ASP A 25 -6.39 -43.66 5.30
N ASN A 26 -7.71 -43.71 5.52
CA ASN A 26 -8.72 -43.32 4.52
C ASN A 26 -8.61 -41.86 4.04
N PHE A 27 -7.82 -41.02 4.70
CA PHE A 27 -7.61 -39.60 4.35
C PHE A 27 -6.27 -39.33 3.64
N GLY A 28 -5.57 -40.37 3.20
CA GLY A 28 -4.26 -40.27 2.54
C GLY A 28 -4.12 -41.22 1.35
N GLY A 29 -2.88 -41.44 0.91
CA GLY A 29 -2.58 -42.36 -0.19
C GLY A 29 -2.94 -41.81 -1.57
N ASP A 30 -3.85 -42.45 -2.28
CA ASP A 30 -4.27 -42.03 -3.64
C ASP A 30 -5.11 -40.75 -3.65
N LEU A 31 -5.50 -40.31 -4.84
CA LEU A 31 -6.26 -39.07 -4.98
C LEU A 31 -7.60 -39.10 -4.23
N ASN A 32 -8.32 -40.24 -4.28
CA ASN A 32 -9.62 -40.37 -3.63
C ASN A 32 -9.50 -40.29 -2.10
N GLY A 33 -8.51 -40.99 -1.53
CA GLY A 33 -8.23 -40.90 -0.10
C GLY A 33 -7.87 -39.48 0.33
N ARG A 34 -7.01 -38.79 -0.43
CA ARG A 34 -6.68 -37.39 -0.14
C ARG A 34 -7.87 -36.43 -0.27
N LEU A 35 -8.88 -36.74 -1.08
CA LEU A 35 -10.10 -35.94 -1.24
C LEU A 35 -11.22 -36.32 -0.24
N GLU A 36 -11.10 -37.42 0.48
CA GLU A 36 -12.14 -37.95 1.38
C GLU A 36 -12.61 -36.93 2.42
N PHE A 37 -11.68 -36.10 2.98
CA PHE A 37 -12.06 -35.00 3.88
C PHE A 37 -12.97 -33.99 3.19
N THR A 38 -12.66 -33.63 1.97
CA THR A 38 -13.43 -32.67 1.17
C THR A 38 -14.79 -33.24 0.80
N TYR A 39 -14.86 -34.50 0.40
CA TYR A 39 -16.14 -35.17 0.09
C TYR A 39 -17.08 -35.17 1.30
N ARG A 40 -16.60 -35.58 2.48
CA ARG A 40 -17.40 -35.54 3.72
C ARG A 40 -17.84 -34.12 4.09
N LEU A 41 -16.98 -33.14 3.88
CA LEU A 41 -17.33 -31.75 4.14
C LEU A 41 -18.45 -31.27 3.22
N LEU A 42 -18.37 -31.55 1.91
CA LEU A 42 -19.40 -31.21 0.93
C LEU A 42 -20.72 -31.94 1.24
N ASP A 43 -20.69 -33.25 1.50
CA ASP A 43 -21.85 -34.02 1.92
C ASP A 43 -22.55 -33.40 3.12
N THR A 44 -21.78 -33.06 4.16
CA THR A 44 -22.29 -32.42 5.36
C THR A 44 -22.95 -31.09 5.06
N ILE A 45 -22.27 -30.23 4.27
CA ILE A 45 -22.83 -28.94 3.90
C ILE A 45 -24.15 -29.10 3.16
N ARG A 46 -24.21 -29.98 2.14
CA ARG A 46 -25.44 -30.23 1.37
C ARG A 46 -26.59 -30.79 2.22
N GLN A 47 -26.30 -31.61 3.20
CA GLN A 47 -27.31 -32.08 4.17
C GLN A 47 -27.97 -30.94 4.96
N TYR A 48 -27.20 -29.89 5.29
CA TYR A 48 -27.72 -28.76 6.07
C TYR A 48 -28.38 -27.68 5.21
N VAL A 49 -27.87 -27.39 4.00
CA VAL A 49 -28.30 -26.24 3.19
C VAL A 49 -29.17 -26.64 2.00
N GLY A 50 -29.17 -27.91 1.60
CA GLY A 50 -29.92 -28.39 0.42
C GLY A 50 -29.26 -28.07 -0.94
N PRO A 51 -29.91 -28.50 -2.03
CA PRO A 51 -29.33 -28.40 -3.38
C PRO A 51 -29.37 -26.98 -3.98
N GLU A 52 -30.29 -26.14 -3.57
CA GLU A 52 -30.49 -24.79 -4.11
C GLU A 52 -29.52 -23.74 -3.56
N PHE A 53 -28.81 -24.07 -2.49
CA PHE A 53 -27.84 -23.17 -1.89
C PHE A 53 -26.52 -23.21 -2.64
N ILE A 54 -26.01 -22.05 -3.05
CA ILE A 54 -24.77 -21.97 -3.83
C ILE A 54 -23.56 -22.35 -2.99
N VAL A 55 -22.78 -23.33 -3.43
CA VAL A 55 -21.55 -23.80 -2.79
C VAL A 55 -20.41 -23.78 -3.79
N GLY A 56 -19.44 -22.93 -3.57
CA GLY A 56 -18.22 -22.88 -4.37
C GLY A 56 -16.98 -23.29 -3.60
N ILE A 57 -15.88 -23.46 -4.32
CA ILE A 57 -14.59 -23.76 -3.72
C ILE A 57 -13.49 -22.87 -4.32
N ARG A 58 -12.71 -22.25 -3.43
CA ARG A 58 -11.54 -21.49 -3.82
C ARG A 58 -10.29 -22.33 -3.62
N MET A 59 -9.56 -22.58 -4.69
CA MET A 59 -8.40 -23.46 -4.70
C MET A 59 -7.27 -22.90 -5.56
N THR A 60 -6.07 -23.39 -5.34
CA THR A 60 -4.96 -23.07 -6.24
C THR A 60 -5.07 -23.83 -7.55
N GLY A 61 -4.70 -23.19 -8.66
CA GLY A 61 -4.53 -23.86 -9.94
C GLY A 61 -3.10 -24.38 -10.16
N ASP A 62 -2.14 -23.82 -9.45
CA ASP A 62 -0.75 -24.27 -9.28
C ASP A 62 -0.21 -23.63 -7.99
N ASP A 63 0.34 -24.41 -7.09
CA ASP A 63 0.87 -23.86 -5.83
C ASP A 63 2.28 -23.28 -5.99
N PHE A 64 2.93 -23.52 -7.14
CA PHE A 64 4.31 -23.14 -7.45
C PHE A 64 5.34 -23.59 -6.41
N LEU A 65 4.97 -24.50 -5.53
CA LEU A 65 5.88 -25.07 -4.53
C LEU A 65 6.84 -26.06 -5.21
N ARG A 66 7.95 -25.53 -5.67
CA ARG A 66 9.04 -26.29 -6.28
C ARG A 66 10.26 -26.09 -5.42
N THR A 67 10.61 -27.08 -4.60
CA THR A 67 11.87 -27.01 -3.89
C THR A 67 13.01 -27.17 -4.89
N LYS A 68 13.92 -26.20 -4.89
CA LYS A 68 15.23 -26.40 -5.54
C LYS A 68 15.94 -27.56 -4.83
N PRO A 69 16.76 -28.35 -5.55
CA PRO A 69 17.57 -29.35 -4.92
C PRO A 69 18.35 -28.72 -3.76
N GLN A 70 18.02 -29.11 -2.53
CA GLN A 70 18.79 -28.68 -1.38
C GLN A 70 20.10 -29.47 -1.37
N SER A 71 21.16 -28.82 -0.93
CA SER A 71 22.47 -29.44 -0.74
C SER A 71 22.48 -30.57 0.31
N ASN A 72 21.34 -30.84 0.95
CA ASN A 72 21.16 -31.90 1.93
C ASN A 72 20.30 -33.04 1.32
N PRO A 73 20.87 -34.23 1.03
CA PRO A 73 20.17 -35.33 0.38
C PRO A 73 19.10 -36.02 1.28
N THR A 74 18.97 -35.64 2.54
CA THR A 74 18.01 -36.24 3.47
C THR A 74 16.61 -35.61 3.40
N HIS A 75 16.43 -34.50 2.69
CA HIS A 75 15.12 -33.93 2.43
C HIS A 75 14.76 -34.17 0.97
N SER A 76 13.86 -35.09 0.71
CA SER A 76 13.26 -35.28 -0.61
C SER A 76 12.66 -33.94 -1.07
N ALA A 77 12.84 -33.62 -2.36
CA ALA A 77 12.27 -32.41 -2.95
C ALA A 77 10.76 -32.39 -2.67
N ILE A 78 10.30 -31.43 -1.90
CA ILE A 78 8.85 -31.22 -1.68
C ILE A 78 8.28 -30.78 -3.02
N GLN A 79 7.45 -31.60 -3.61
CA GLN A 79 6.72 -31.29 -4.83
C GLN A 79 5.27 -31.00 -4.43
N GLY A 80 4.88 -29.76 -4.57
CA GLY A 80 3.51 -29.33 -4.36
C GLY A 80 2.57 -29.74 -5.50
N LEU A 81 1.37 -29.19 -5.49
CA LEU A 81 0.35 -29.41 -6.51
C LEU A 81 0.67 -28.55 -7.75
N ASN A 82 1.02 -29.19 -8.84
CA ASN A 82 1.16 -28.52 -10.13
C ASN A 82 -0.21 -28.36 -10.81
N GLU A 83 -0.23 -27.65 -11.93
CA GLU A 83 -1.46 -27.37 -12.71
C GLU A 83 -2.25 -28.65 -13.04
N THR A 84 -1.57 -29.73 -13.47
CA THR A 84 -2.22 -31.01 -13.77
C THR A 84 -2.86 -31.63 -12.54
N ALA A 85 -2.16 -31.69 -11.43
CA ALA A 85 -2.71 -32.24 -10.18
C ALA A 85 -3.90 -31.41 -9.65
N CYS A 86 -3.82 -30.07 -9.75
CA CYS A 86 -4.94 -29.20 -9.40
C CYS A 86 -6.16 -29.42 -10.31
N LEU A 87 -5.93 -29.65 -11.60
CA LEU A 87 -7.00 -29.96 -12.56
C LEU A 87 -7.63 -31.32 -12.27
N ASP A 88 -6.84 -32.36 -11.94
CA ASP A 88 -7.36 -33.68 -11.58
C ASP A 88 -8.24 -33.59 -10.32
N ILE A 89 -7.82 -32.80 -9.32
CA ILE A 89 -8.61 -32.52 -8.11
C ILE A 89 -9.93 -31.82 -8.49
N ALA A 90 -9.88 -30.78 -9.31
CA ALA A 90 -11.07 -30.03 -9.71
C ALA A 90 -12.06 -30.92 -10.48
N LYS A 91 -11.59 -31.75 -11.43
CA LYS A 91 -12.41 -32.70 -12.16
C LYS A 91 -13.05 -33.75 -11.23
N ALA A 92 -12.30 -34.28 -10.26
CA ALA A 92 -12.85 -35.21 -9.28
C ALA A 92 -13.94 -34.57 -8.41
N LEU A 93 -13.74 -33.32 -7.97
CA LEU A 93 -14.74 -32.57 -7.21
C LEU A 93 -15.97 -32.21 -8.05
N GLU A 94 -15.80 -31.83 -9.33
CA GLU A 94 -16.90 -31.53 -10.25
C GLU A 94 -17.83 -32.75 -10.44
N THR A 95 -17.29 -33.97 -10.50
CA THR A 95 -18.09 -35.20 -10.66
C THR A 95 -19.02 -35.50 -9.48
N THR A 96 -18.81 -34.90 -8.31
CA THR A 96 -19.68 -35.06 -7.14
C THR A 96 -21.04 -34.36 -7.30
N ALA A 97 -21.14 -33.40 -8.24
CA ALA A 97 -22.31 -32.53 -8.44
C ALA A 97 -22.72 -31.74 -7.17
N GLN A 98 -21.78 -31.47 -6.27
CA GLN A 98 -22.03 -30.78 -5.00
C GLN A 98 -21.52 -29.34 -5.02
N LEU A 99 -20.72 -28.96 -6.04
CA LEU A 99 -20.20 -27.60 -6.25
C LEU A 99 -20.99 -26.91 -7.37
N ASP A 100 -21.07 -25.60 -7.26
CA ASP A 100 -21.71 -24.72 -8.24
C ASP A 100 -20.68 -23.85 -9.00
N PHE A 101 -19.49 -23.63 -8.43
CA PHE A 101 -18.41 -22.89 -9.10
C PHE A 101 -17.02 -23.19 -8.50
N PHE A 102 -15.99 -22.89 -9.29
CA PHE A 102 -14.61 -22.85 -8.85
C PHE A 102 -14.08 -21.42 -8.83
N ASN A 103 -13.22 -21.09 -7.84
CA ASN A 103 -12.47 -19.84 -7.81
C ASN A 103 -10.97 -20.17 -7.77
N PHE A 104 -10.30 -20.03 -8.92
CA PHE A 104 -8.88 -20.36 -9.00
C PHE A 104 -7.99 -19.18 -8.63
N VAL A 105 -6.97 -19.47 -7.83
CA VAL A 105 -5.85 -18.59 -7.48
C VAL A 105 -4.54 -19.27 -7.85
N GLY A 106 -3.40 -18.62 -7.67
CA GLY A 106 -2.08 -19.23 -7.81
C GLY A 106 -1.25 -19.06 -6.55
N GLY A 107 -0.33 -20.01 -6.31
CA GLY A 107 0.59 -19.96 -5.18
C GLY A 107 0.14 -20.74 -3.95
N HIS A 108 0.89 -20.59 -2.87
CA HIS A 108 0.70 -21.25 -1.57
C HIS A 108 0.96 -20.27 -0.42
N LEU A 109 0.56 -20.64 0.82
CA LEU A 109 0.73 -19.79 2.00
C LEU A 109 1.75 -20.33 3.02
N THR A 110 2.61 -21.27 2.62
CA THR A 110 3.55 -21.94 3.54
C THR A 110 4.86 -21.18 3.76
N THR A 111 5.13 -20.15 2.98
CA THR A 111 6.29 -19.27 3.12
C THR A 111 5.88 -17.82 2.89
N ASP A 112 6.66 -16.86 3.42
CA ASP A 112 6.41 -15.42 3.21
C ASP A 112 6.38 -15.07 1.71
N MET A 113 7.27 -15.64 0.92
CA MET A 113 7.30 -15.43 -0.53
C MET A 113 6.06 -16.02 -1.21
N GLY A 114 5.62 -17.21 -0.79
CA GLY A 114 4.39 -17.84 -1.29
C GLY A 114 3.17 -16.98 -0.99
N LEU A 115 3.05 -16.46 0.24
CA LEU A 115 2.00 -15.52 0.63
C LEU A 115 2.02 -14.26 -0.24
N ALA A 116 3.21 -13.67 -0.43
CA ALA A 116 3.38 -12.46 -1.24
C ALA A 116 3.03 -12.70 -2.73
N ASP A 117 3.29 -13.89 -3.26
CA ASP A 117 2.89 -14.27 -4.63
C ASP A 117 1.39 -14.58 -4.73
N CYS A 118 0.75 -15.15 -3.69
CA CYS A 118 -0.72 -15.36 -3.63
C CYS A 118 -1.51 -14.05 -3.58
N ILE A 119 -0.99 -13.05 -2.85
CA ILE A 119 -1.64 -11.75 -2.66
C ILE A 119 -0.72 -10.64 -3.17
N PRO A 120 -0.46 -10.60 -4.48
CA PRO A 120 0.59 -9.74 -5.03
C PRO A 120 0.31 -8.27 -4.76
N PRO A 121 1.29 -7.53 -4.20
CA PRO A 121 1.22 -6.09 -4.02
C PRO A 121 1.53 -5.34 -5.32
N MET A 122 1.60 -3.99 -5.24
CA MET A 122 2.08 -3.15 -6.34
C MET A 122 3.47 -3.58 -6.84
N GLY A 123 3.78 -3.23 -8.07
CA GLY A 123 5.02 -3.66 -8.73
C GLY A 123 4.99 -5.09 -9.28
N ASN A 124 3.92 -5.84 -9.05
CA ASN A 124 3.65 -7.11 -9.72
C ASN A 124 2.64 -6.89 -10.86
N PRO A 125 2.59 -7.77 -11.87
CA PRO A 125 1.59 -7.67 -12.93
C PRO A 125 0.15 -7.72 -12.39
N SER A 126 -0.77 -7.00 -13.02
CA SER A 126 -2.19 -7.20 -12.81
C SER A 126 -2.60 -8.57 -13.36
N PHE A 127 -3.55 -9.24 -12.69
CA PHE A 127 -4.04 -10.56 -13.12
C PHE A 127 -2.96 -11.62 -13.35
N PRO A 128 -2.00 -11.84 -12.45
CA PRO A 128 -0.85 -12.71 -12.74
C PRO A 128 -1.24 -14.16 -13.05
N TYR A 129 -2.41 -14.62 -12.60
CA TYR A 129 -2.89 -15.98 -12.76
C TYR A 129 -4.13 -16.09 -13.65
N LEU A 130 -4.50 -15.06 -14.41
CA LEU A 130 -5.68 -15.08 -15.27
C LEU A 130 -5.61 -16.19 -16.34
N ASN A 131 -4.45 -16.34 -16.97
CA ASN A 131 -4.25 -17.39 -17.99
C ASN A 131 -4.31 -18.80 -17.36
N LEU A 132 -3.86 -18.97 -16.12
CA LEU A 132 -4.00 -20.22 -15.38
C LEU A 132 -5.48 -20.53 -15.15
N ALA A 133 -6.26 -19.56 -14.64
CA ALA A 133 -7.71 -19.73 -14.46
C ALA A 133 -8.42 -20.03 -15.78
N GLY A 134 -8.01 -19.41 -16.89
CA GLY A 134 -8.56 -19.67 -18.23
C GLY A 134 -8.27 -21.10 -18.73
N ARG A 135 -7.08 -21.64 -18.47
CA ARG A 135 -6.79 -23.05 -18.81
C ARG A 135 -7.62 -24.02 -17.97
N MET A 136 -7.79 -23.75 -16.67
CA MET A 136 -8.69 -24.54 -15.81
C MET A 136 -10.13 -24.50 -16.33
N LYS A 137 -10.64 -23.31 -16.69
CA LYS A 137 -11.99 -23.15 -17.24
C LYS A 137 -12.22 -23.96 -18.53
N ASN A 138 -11.25 -24.05 -19.40
CA ASN A 138 -11.39 -24.81 -20.66
C ASN A 138 -11.58 -26.31 -20.45
N GLU A 139 -11.25 -26.82 -19.28
CA GLU A 139 -11.28 -28.24 -18.91
C GLU A 139 -12.43 -28.61 -17.95
N LEU A 140 -13.19 -27.61 -17.49
CA LEU A 140 -14.28 -27.76 -16.51
C LEU A 140 -15.60 -27.24 -17.08
N ASN A 141 -16.72 -27.77 -16.55
CA ASN A 141 -18.06 -27.36 -16.98
C ASN A 141 -18.70 -26.32 -16.04
N LEU A 142 -18.27 -26.29 -14.78
CA LEU A 142 -18.77 -25.32 -13.81
C LEU A 142 -18.18 -23.93 -14.07
N PRO A 143 -18.91 -22.87 -13.68
CA PRO A 143 -18.41 -21.51 -13.76
C PRO A 143 -17.07 -21.33 -13.01
N VAL A 144 -16.16 -20.55 -13.62
CA VAL A 144 -14.84 -20.26 -13.04
C VAL A 144 -14.73 -18.77 -12.67
N LEU A 145 -14.40 -18.54 -11.42
CA LEU A 145 -14.13 -17.24 -10.86
C LEU A 145 -12.61 -17.01 -10.74
N HIS A 146 -12.19 -15.74 -10.79
CA HIS A 146 -10.82 -15.33 -10.49
C HIS A 146 -10.79 -13.96 -9.82
N ALA A 147 -9.89 -13.78 -8.82
CA ALA A 147 -9.86 -12.56 -8.02
C ALA A 147 -8.46 -11.98 -7.74
N THR A 148 -7.38 -12.63 -8.19
CA THR A 148 -6.03 -12.22 -7.80
C THR A 148 -5.62 -10.93 -8.51
N ARG A 149 -5.41 -9.85 -7.73
CA ARG A 149 -4.90 -8.54 -8.18
C ARG A 149 -5.65 -7.96 -9.38
N VAL A 150 -6.96 -8.02 -9.36
CA VAL A 150 -7.82 -7.29 -10.30
C VAL A 150 -7.95 -5.86 -9.81
N THR A 151 -7.35 -4.91 -10.51
CA THR A 151 -7.22 -3.52 -10.05
C THR A 151 -8.07 -2.53 -10.87
N ASP A 152 -8.47 -2.89 -12.09
CA ASP A 152 -9.22 -2.01 -12.99
C ASP A 152 -10.35 -2.72 -13.74
N VAL A 153 -11.35 -1.94 -14.15
CA VAL A 153 -12.56 -2.43 -14.81
C VAL A 153 -12.30 -2.83 -16.25
N ALA A 154 -11.38 -2.18 -16.95
CA ALA A 154 -11.09 -2.48 -18.36
C ALA A 154 -10.50 -3.89 -18.51
N THR A 155 -9.54 -4.22 -17.63
CA THR A 155 -8.94 -5.57 -17.57
C THR A 155 -9.95 -6.62 -17.12
N ALA A 156 -10.83 -6.31 -16.15
CA ALA A 156 -11.92 -7.20 -15.72
C ALA A 156 -12.89 -7.50 -16.88
N ARG A 157 -13.28 -6.47 -17.61
CA ARG A 157 -14.16 -6.61 -18.80
C ARG A 157 -13.50 -7.44 -19.89
N HIS A 158 -12.22 -7.23 -20.16
CA HIS A 158 -11.46 -8.03 -21.12
C HIS A 158 -11.43 -9.51 -20.74
N ALA A 159 -11.16 -9.84 -19.48
CA ALA A 159 -11.09 -11.23 -19.00
C ALA A 159 -12.41 -12.00 -19.24
N ILE A 160 -13.56 -11.36 -18.96
CA ILE A 160 -14.88 -11.94 -19.21
C ILE A 160 -15.18 -12.02 -20.70
N ALA A 161 -14.99 -10.94 -21.46
CA ALA A 161 -15.28 -10.88 -22.89
C ALA A 161 -14.43 -11.89 -23.70
N SER A 162 -13.21 -12.17 -23.26
CA SER A 162 -12.32 -13.16 -23.86
C SER A 162 -12.63 -14.60 -23.43
N GLY A 163 -13.64 -14.82 -22.58
CA GLY A 163 -14.03 -16.14 -22.10
C GLY A 163 -13.03 -16.81 -21.16
N LEU A 164 -12.07 -16.07 -20.61
CA LEU A 164 -11.05 -16.62 -19.70
C LEU A 164 -11.63 -17.01 -18.34
N VAL A 165 -12.64 -16.28 -17.87
CA VAL A 165 -13.36 -16.56 -16.62
C VAL A 165 -14.82 -16.11 -16.76
N ASP A 166 -15.69 -16.55 -15.87
CA ASP A 166 -17.11 -16.19 -15.85
C ASP A 166 -17.41 -15.04 -14.89
N VAL A 167 -16.66 -14.96 -13.79
CA VAL A 167 -16.85 -13.93 -12.77
C VAL A 167 -15.50 -13.40 -12.30
N ILE A 168 -15.45 -12.09 -12.05
CA ILE A 168 -14.28 -11.42 -11.51
C ILE A 168 -14.54 -10.93 -10.08
N GLY A 169 -13.62 -11.28 -9.16
CA GLY A 169 -13.57 -10.76 -7.81
C GLY A 169 -12.61 -9.57 -7.71
N MET A 170 -13.07 -8.44 -7.15
CA MET A 170 -12.28 -7.21 -6.99
C MET A 170 -12.23 -6.75 -5.53
N THR A 171 -11.94 -7.63 -4.56
CA THR A 171 -12.00 -7.34 -3.12
C THR A 171 -11.30 -6.04 -2.74
N ARG A 172 -10.01 -5.91 -3.08
CA ARG A 172 -9.24 -4.69 -2.78
C ARG A 172 -9.72 -3.47 -3.57
N GLY A 173 -10.26 -3.67 -4.77
CA GLY A 173 -10.93 -2.64 -5.56
C GLY A 173 -12.13 -2.07 -4.82
N HIS A 174 -13.02 -2.93 -4.31
CA HIS A 174 -14.20 -2.52 -3.52
C HIS A 174 -13.83 -1.89 -2.17
N MET A 175 -12.72 -2.28 -1.55
CA MET A 175 -12.19 -1.58 -0.37
C MET A 175 -11.75 -0.14 -0.70
N ALA A 176 -11.14 0.06 -1.87
CA ALA A 176 -10.76 1.39 -2.32
C ALA A 176 -11.98 2.21 -2.75
N ASP A 177 -12.93 1.59 -3.44
CA ASP A 177 -14.17 2.22 -3.90
C ASP A 177 -15.36 1.26 -3.81
N PRO A 178 -16.21 1.33 -2.77
CA PRO A 178 -17.38 0.46 -2.62
C PRO A 178 -18.46 0.72 -3.69
N HIS A 179 -18.37 1.83 -4.43
CA HIS A 179 -19.33 2.23 -5.45
C HIS A 179 -18.89 1.87 -6.89
N ILE A 180 -17.91 0.99 -7.06
CA ILE A 180 -17.40 0.60 -8.39
C ILE A 180 -18.55 0.25 -9.34
N VAL A 181 -19.44 -0.67 -8.94
CA VAL A 181 -20.56 -1.14 -9.78
C VAL A 181 -21.51 0.00 -10.14
N ASN A 182 -21.86 0.84 -9.16
CA ASN A 182 -22.72 2.01 -9.41
C ASN A 182 -22.10 2.99 -10.40
N LYS A 183 -20.79 3.22 -10.30
CA LYS A 183 -20.04 4.09 -11.22
C LYS A 183 -19.96 3.51 -12.63
N ILE A 184 -19.78 2.19 -12.77
CA ILE A 184 -19.81 1.50 -14.07
C ILE A 184 -21.19 1.69 -14.72
N ILE A 185 -22.28 1.43 -13.98
CA ILE A 185 -23.65 1.58 -14.49
C ILE A 185 -23.93 3.03 -14.92
N ALA A 186 -23.39 4.00 -14.17
CA ALA A 186 -23.55 5.42 -14.47
C ALA A 186 -22.59 5.95 -15.56
N GLY A 187 -21.72 5.13 -16.15
CA GLY A 187 -20.71 5.57 -17.12
C GLY A 187 -19.61 6.47 -16.52
N GLN A 188 -19.39 6.40 -15.22
CA GLN A 188 -18.45 7.22 -14.46
C GLN A 188 -17.19 6.44 -14.03
N GLU A 189 -16.71 5.55 -14.88
CA GLU A 189 -15.57 4.67 -14.58
C GLU A 189 -14.30 5.49 -14.25
N HIS A 190 -14.08 6.65 -14.86
CA HIS A 190 -12.97 7.55 -14.60
C HIS A 190 -12.95 8.11 -13.16
N ARG A 191 -14.07 8.04 -12.44
CA ARG A 191 -14.20 8.47 -11.04
C ARG A 191 -13.99 7.34 -10.03
N ILE A 192 -13.73 6.12 -10.48
CA ILE A 192 -13.44 5.00 -9.58
C ILE A 192 -12.12 5.28 -8.86
N ARG A 193 -12.15 5.25 -7.51
CA ARG A 193 -10.94 5.37 -6.69
C ARG A 193 -10.10 4.11 -6.83
N PRO A 194 -8.88 4.17 -7.37
CA PRO A 194 -8.10 2.97 -7.67
C PRO A 194 -7.54 2.30 -6.42
N CYS A 195 -7.51 0.96 -6.44
CA CYS A 195 -6.64 0.20 -5.55
C CYS A 195 -5.23 0.21 -6.11
N VAL A 196 -4.28 0.82 -5.42
CA VAL A 196 -2.88 0.91 -5.83
C VAL A 196 -2.03 -0.29 -5.40
N GLY A 197 -2.63 -1.33 -4.82
CA GLY A 197 -1.91 -2.55 -4.45
C GLY A 197 -0.86 -2.38 -3.36
N SER A 198 -0.95 -1.35 -2.51
CA SER A 198 0.08 -1.03 -1.49
C SER A 198 0.32 -2.13 -0.47
N GLY A 199 -0.60 -3.09 -0.30
CA GLY A 199 -0.53 -4.08 0.78
C GLY A 199 -1.03 -3.59 2.14
N TYR A 200 -1.22 -2.29 2.34
CA TYR A 200 -1.54 -1.68 3.64
C TYR A 200 -2.73 -2.34 4.37
N CYS A 201 -3.76 -2.79 3.66
CA CYS A 201 -4.90 -3.49 4.25
C CYS A 201 -4.51 -4.83 4.89
N LEU A 202 -3.58 -5.55 4.28
CA LEU A 202 -3.07 -6.83 4.77
C LEU A 202 -2.05 -6.64 5.89
N ASP A 203 -1.13 -5.68 5.73
CA ASP A 203 -0.16 -5.34 6.75
C ASP A 203 -0.84 -4.98 8.07
N ARG A 204 -1.97 -4.25 7.99
CA ARG A 204 -2.80 -3.95 9.16
C ARG A 204 -3.43 -5.19 9.79
N LEU A 205 -3.96 -6.13 8.99
CA LEU A 205 -4.53 -7.39 9.47
C LEU A 205 -3.46 -8.27 10.13
N HIS A 206 -2.28 -8.39 9.51
CA HIS A 206 -1.17 -9.17 10.06
C HIS A 206 -0.64 -8.55 11.37
N ALA A 207 -0.69 -7.23 11.51
CA ALA A 207 -0.43 -6.54 12.77
C ALA A 207 -1.61 -6.58 13.76
N GLN A 208 -2.59 -7.47 13.56
CA GLN A 208 -3.78 -7.67 14.41
C GLN A 208 -4.66 -6.41 14.53
N GLY A 209 -4.60 -5.54 13.54
CA GLY A 209 -5.43 -4.34 13.45
C GLY A 209 -6.62 -4.51 12.50
N GLU A 210 -7.33 -3.41 12.26
CA GLU A 210 -8.45 -3.34 11.34
C GLU A 210 -7.97 -3.35 9.89
N ALA A 211 -8.74 -3.95 8.98
CA ALA A 211 -8.50 -3.86 7.53
C ALA A 211 -8.80 -2.46 7.03
N LEU A 212 -7.77 -1.65 6.83
CA LEU A 212 -7.87 -0.27 6.36
C LEU A 212 -7.35 -0.14 4.93
N CYS A 213 -7.85 0.83 4.17
CA CYS A 213 -7.32 1.14 2.84
C CYS A 213 -6.40 2.36 2.91
N ILE A 214 -5.26 2.31 2.21
CA ILE A 214 -4.31 3.43 2.15
C ILE A 214 -4.94 4.67 1.46
N HIS A 215 -5.85 4.44 0.50
CA HIS A 215 -6.46 5.49 -0.34
C HIS A 215 -7.87 5.87 0.13
N ASN A 216 -8.65 4.94 0.65
CA ASN A 216 -9.99 5.19 1.18
C ASN A 216 -9.99 5.04 2.70
N VAL A 217 -9.83 6.14 3.40
CA VAL A 217 -9.70 6.13 4.86
C VAL A 217 -11.04 5.91 5.60
N ALA A 218 -12.16 5.89 4.88
CA ALA A 218 -13.46 5.52 5.42
C ALA A 218 -13.62 3.99 5.55
N THR A 219 -12.88 3.20 4.75
CA THR A 219 -12.91 1.73 4.78
C THR A 219 -12.52 1.21 6.17
N GLY A 220 -13.36 0.33 6.73
CA GLY A 220 -13.24 -0.19 8.09
C GLY A 220 -13.72 0.77 9.18
N ARG A 221 -14.26 1.95 8.80
CA ARG A 221 -14.76 2.99 9.72
C ARG A 221 -16.10 3.58 9.28
N GLU A 222 -16.85 2.86 8.46
CA GLU A 222 -18.05 3.36 7.76
C GLU A 222 -19.12 3.88 8.73
N ALA A 223 -19.20 3.32 9.94
CA ALA A 223 -20.13 3.81 10.97
C ALA A 223 -19.83 5.26 11.44
N GLN A 224 -18.60 5.74 11.24
CA GLN A 224 -18.13 7.04 11.72
C GLN A 224 -17.71 7.97 10.58
N LEU A 225 -17.17 7.40 9.50
CA LEU A 225 -16.63 8.12 8.35
C LEU A 225 -17.38 7.69 7.08
N PRO A 226 -18.10 8.60 6.42
CA PRO A 226 -18.87 8.25 5.25
C PRO A 226 -17.97 8.12 4.00
N HIS A 227 -18.28 7.17 3.12
CA HIS A 227 -17.67 7.10 1.79
C HIS A 227 -18.13 8.26 0.88
N ILE A 228 -19.36 8.72 1.07
CA ILE A 228 -19.93 9.84 0.32
C ILE A 228 -19.99 11.05 1.23
N ILE A 229 -19.35 12.12 0.80
CA ILE A 229 -19.36 13.39 1.53
C ILE A 229 -20.61 14.17 1.17
N ALA A 230 -21.51 14.34 2.14
CA ALA A 230 -22.73 15.10 1.96
C ALA A 230 -22.44 16.60 1.85
N ARG A 231 -23.22 17.32 1.05
CA ARG A 231 -23.17 18.78 1.01
C ARG A 231 -23.52 19.38 2.37
N SER A 232 -22.84 20.47 2.72
CA SER A 232 -23.17 21.25 3.92
C SER A 232 -24.51 21.96 3.75
N GLY A 233 -25.36 21.92 4.78
CA GLY A 233 -26.53 22.77 4.86
C GLY A 233 -26.21 24.20 5.30
N ALA A 234 -24.98 24.49 5.73
CA ALA A 234 -24.52 25.81 6.14
C ALA A 234 -24.15 26.69 4.92
N ALA A 235 -23.96 27.97 5.16
CA ALA A 235 -23.54 28.93 4.15
C ALA A 235 -22.19 28.49 3.50
N LYS A 236 -22.09 28.73 2.20
CA LYS A 236 -20.86 28.50 1.44
C LYS A 236 -19.71 29.34 2.01
N LYS A 237 -18.60 28.72 2.28
CA LYS A 237 -17.38 29.36 2.81
C LYS A 237 -16.24 29.35 1.81
N THR A 238 -15.26 30.24 2.03
CA THR A 238 -13.98 30.24 1.29
C THR A 238 -12.94 29.47 2.09
N VAL A 239 -12.36 28.45 1.48
CA VAL A 239 -11.33 27.59 2.06
C VAL A 239 -10.06 27.73 1.23
N LEU A 240 -8.97 28.05 1.88
CA LEU A 240 -7.65 28.10 1.28
C LEU A 240 -6.83 26.91 1.80
N VAL A 241 -6.29 26.11 0.89
CA VAL A 241 -5.42 24.99 1.21
C VAL A 241 -4.01 25.32 0.71
N VAL A 242 -3.01 25.17 1.56
CA VAL A 242 -1.61 25.43 1.21
C VAL A 242 -0.89 24.11 1.09
N GLY A 243 -0.49 23.75 -0.14
CA GLY A 243 0.15 22.51 -0.54
C GLY A 243 -0.81 21.55 -1.23
N ALA A 244 -0.42 21.07 -2.42
CA ALA A 244 -1.15 20.10 -3.24
C ALA A 244 -0.58 18.66 -3.12
N GLY A 245 0.00 18.30 -1.97
CA GLY A 245 0.25 16.93 -1.60
C GLY A 245 -1.05 16.17 -1.31
N VAL A 246 -0.98 14.88 -1.00
CA VAL A 246 -2.19 14.04 -0.79
C VAL A 246 -3.10 14.55 0.32
N ALA A 247 -2.55 15.11 1.39
CA ALA A 247 -3.33 15.70 2.47
C ALA A 247 -4.13 16.92 1.99
N GLY A 248 -3.47 17.83 1.26
CA GLY A 248 -4.10 19.05 0.74
C GLY A 248 -5.13 18.76 -0.35
N LEU A 249 -4.82 17.83 -1.27
CA LEU A 249 -5.77 17.40 -2.30
C LEU A 249 -7.04 16.78 -1.70
N GLU A 250 -6.91 15.91 -0.71
CA GLU A 250 -8.08 15.33 -0.03
C GLU A 250 -8.86 16.38 0.76
N ALA A 251 -8.18 17.32 1.42
CA ALA A 251 -8.81 18.44 2.09
C ALA A 251 -9.62 19.29 1.10
N ALA A 252 -9.02 19.63 -0.04
CA ALA A 252 -9.69 20.39 -1.10
C ALA A 252 -10.90 19.64 -1.66
N ARG A 253 -10.76 18.35 -1.96
CA ARG A 253 -11.83 17.48 -2.44
C ARG A 253 -13.01 17.46 -1.47
N ILE A 254 -12.74 17.25 -0.17
CA ILE A 254 -13.80 17.16 0.84
C ILE A 254 -14.51 18.51 1.01
N ALA A 255 -13.76 19.60 1.15
CA ALA A 255 -14.33 20.93 1.29
C ALA A 255 -15.19 21.33 0.07
N ALA A 256 -14.73 21.02 -1.14
CA ALA A 256 -15.48 21.26 -2.38
C ALA A 256 -16.72 20.36 -2.48
N SER A 257 -16.63 19.07 -2.10
CA SER A 257 -17.78 18.17 -2.03
C SER A 257 -18.86 18.68 -1.08
N ARG A 258 -18.45 19.33 0.00
CA ARG A 258 -19.39 19.98 0.95
C ARG A 258 -20.03 21.26 0.38
N GLY A 259 -19.55 21.77 -0.74
CA GLY A 259 -20.09 22.94 -1.45
C GLY A 259 -19.35 24.25 -1.16
N HIS A 260 -18.19 24.20 -0.52
CA HIS A 260 -17.38 25.39 -0.26
C HIS A 260 -16.61 25.82 -1.52
N LYS A 261 -16.18 27.09 -1.57
CA LYS A 261 -15.25 27.60 -2.58
C LYS A 261 -13.83 27.30 -2.12
N VAL A 262 -13.09 26.53 -2.91
CA VAL A 262 -11.75 26.07 -2.52
C VAL A 262 -10.72 26.59 -3.50
N THR A 263 -9.63 27.15 -2.96
CA THR A 263 -8.41 27.45 -3.70
C THR A 263 -7.25 26.71 -3.06
N VAL A 264 -6.40 26.08 -3.88
CA VAL A 264 -5.19 25.40 -3.46
C VAL A 264 -3.99 26.15 -3.99
N LEU A 265 -3.07 26.52 -3.12
CA LEU A 265 -1.76 27.11 -3.48
C LEU A 265 -0.70 26.00 -3.44
N GLU A 266 0.08 25.91 -4.48
CA GLU A 266 1.17 24.93 -4.60
C GLU A 266 2.45 25.61 -5.06
N ALA A 267 3.52 25.41 -4.30
CA ALA A 267 4.82 26.02 -4.58
C ALA A 267 5.49 25.47 -5.85
N SER A 268 5.21 24.22 -6.19
CA SER A 268 5.69 23.58 -7.41
C SER A 268 4.70 23.74 -8.58
N ASN A 269 5.11 23.30 -9.78
CA ASN A 269 4.27 23.32 -10.99
C ASN A 269 3.36 22.09 -11.14
N ARG A 270 3.26 21.22 -10.11
CA ARG A 270 2.50 19.97 -10.16
C ARG A 270 1.98 19.53 -8.80
N VAL A 271 0.92 18.73 -8.81
CA VAL A 271 0.36 18.11 -7.60
C VAL A 271 1.14 16.85 -7.19
N GLY A 272 0.86 16.34 -5.97
CA GLY A 272 1.28 15.03 -5.50
C GLY A 272 2.29 15.05 -4.35
N GLY A 273 3.10 16.12 -4.22
CA GLY A 273 4.08 16.22 -3.12
C GLY A 273 5.01 15.01 -3.04
N GLN A 274 5.17 14.42 -1.87
CA GLN A 274 6.07 13.27 -1.62
C GLN A 274 5.70 11.99 -2.39
N ILE A 275 4.45 11.82 -2.83
CA ILE A 275 4.09 10.68 -3.71
C ILE A 275 4.89 10.70 -5.01
N ASN A 276 5.21 11.90 -5.52
CA ASN A 276 6.04 12.02 -6.73
C ASN A 276 7.43 11.42 -6.54
N LEU A 277 7.99 11.47 -5.33
CA LEU A 277 9.25 10.82 -4.99
C LEU A 277 9.05 9.31 -4.82
N ALA A 278 8.07 8.91 -4.00
CA ALA A 278 7.79 7.50 -3.75
C ALA A 278 7.53 6.71 -5.03
N SER A 279 6.86 7.30 -6.01
CA SER A 279 6.53 6.67 -7.30
C SER A 279 7.69 6.56 -8.30
N GLN A 280 8.86 7.12 -8.01
CA GLN A 280 10.04 6.98 -8.88
C GLN A 280 10.58 5.54 -8.86
N ALA A 281 10.54 4.88 -7.72
CA ALA A 281 10.88 3.46 -7.64
C ALA A 281 9.85 2.63 -8.42
N LYS A 282 10.33 1.81 -9.38
CA LYS A 282 9.48 1.03 -10.31
C LYS A 282 8.38 0.24 -9.60
N ARG A 283 8.71 -0.38 -8.47
CA ARG A 283 7.74 -1.12 -7.65
C ARG A 283 6.63 -0.23 -7.09
N ARG A 284 6.92 1.05 -6.86
CA ARG A 284 6.02 2.01 -6.20
C ARG A 284 5.26 2.92 -7.17
N GLN A 285 5.43 2.76 -8.48
CA GLN A 285 4.84 3.66 -9.49
C GLN A 285 3.33 3.79 -9.36
N GLU A 286 2.63 2.74 -8.99
CA GLU A 286 1.17 2.76 -8.83
C GLU A 286 0.68 3.73 -7.72
N MET A 287 1.55 4.17 -6.81
CA MET A 287 1.21 5.20 -5.82
C MET A 287 0.77 6.51 -6.46
N HIS A 288 1.28 6.82 -7.66
CA HIS A 288 0.91 8.02 -8.40
C HIS A 288 -0.60 8.13 -8.65
N ALA A 289 -1.28 7.01 -8.85
CA ALA A 289 -2.72 6.98 -9.08
C ALA A 289 -3.56 7.55 -7.91
N ILE A 290 -3.00 7.66 -6.69
CA ILE A 290 -3.65 8.34 -5.57
C ILE A 290 -3.76 9.84 -5.85
N SER A 291 -2.65 10.49 -6.18
CA SER A 291 -2.63 11.92 -6.45
C SER A 291 -3.37 12.27 -7.73
N GLU A 292 -3.28 11.43 -8.76
CA GLU A 292 -4.02 11.60 -10.01
C GLU A 292 -5.53 11.53 -9.80
N TRP A 293 -6.02 10.55 -9.07
CA TRP A 293 -7.45 10.46 -8.76
C TRP A 293 -7.94 11.65 -7.93
N LEU A 294 -7.19 12.05 -6.91
CA LEU A 294 -7.53 13.21 -6.08
C LEU A 294 -7.56 14.50 -6.90
N TRP A 295 -6.59 14.69 -7.79
CA TRP A 295 -6.55 15.82 -8.72
C TRP A 295 -7.78 15.87 -9.63
N ASN A 296 -8.14 14.73 -10.25
CA ASN A 296 -9.29 14.63 -11.13
C ASN A 296 -10.60 14.92 -10.37
N GLU A 297 -10.80 14.37 -9.18
CA GLU A 297 -11.97 14.68 -8.35
C GLU A 297 -12.03 16.15 -7.93
N CYS A 298 -10.91 16.78 -7.58
CA CYS A 298 -10.84 18.21 -7.30
C CYS A 298 -11.23 19.05 -8.52
N SER A 299 -10.74 18.67 -9.70
CA SER A 299 -11.06 19.36 -10.97
C SER A 299 -12.54 19.27 -11.30
N GLU A 300 -13.14 18.08 -11.18
CA GLU A 300 -14.60 17.86 -11.36
C GLU A 300 -15.46 18.67 -10.38
N LEU A 301 -14.93 18.90 -9.18
CA LEU A 301 -15.60 19.70 -8.13
C LEU A 301 -15.37 21.20 -8.27
N GLY A 302 -14.60 21.66 -9.25
CA GLY A 302 -14.33 23.07 -9.52
C GLY A 302 -13.39 23.72 -8.51
N VAL A 303 -12.43 22.97 -7.96
CA VAL A 303 -11.35 23.50 -7.12
C VAL A 303 -10.42 24.34 -7.99
N THR A 304 -10.05 25.53 -7.53
CA THR A 304 -9.06 26.39 -8.19
C THR A 304 -7.66 26.03 -7.69
N PHE A 305 -6.70 25.88 -8.60
CA PHE A 305 -5.29 25.64 -8.27
C PHE A 305 -4.41 26.76 -8.77
N GLU A 306 -3.51 27.21 -7.93
CA GLU A 306 -2.47 28.17 -8.27
C GLU A 306 -1.10 27.55 -8.01
N PHE A 307 -0.44 27.20 -9.09
CA PHE A 307 0.89 26.60 -9.09
C PHE A 307 1.97 27.69 -9.09
N ASP A 308 3.22 27.26 -8.83
CA ASP A 308 4.39 28.15 -8.73
C ASP A 308 4.14 29.30 -7.75
N THR A 309 3.31 29.05 -6.72
CA THR A 309 2.86 30.04 -5.75
C THR A 309 3.34 29.66 -4.34
N TRP A 310 4.35 30.40 -3.89
CA TRP A 310 4.81 30.30 -2.51
C TRP A 310 3.87 31.09 -1.59
N ALA A 311 3.26 30.40 -0.63
CA ALA A 311 2.33 31.03 0.31
C ALA A 311 3.08 31.63 1.50
N ASP A 312 2.82 32.90 1.75
CA ASP A 312 3.20 33.65 2.95
C ASP A 312 1.95 34.35 3.55
N ASP A 313 2.14 35.12 4.61
CA ASP A 313 1.06 35.87 5.27
C ASP A 313 0.35 36.87 4.32
N SER A 314 1.09 37.55 3.48
CA SER A 314 0.56 38.54 2.52
C SER A 314 -0.30 37.87 1.44
N VAL A 315 0.12 36.72 0.95
CA VAL A 315 -0.63 35.91 0.00
C VAL A 315 -1.93 35.41 0.65
N ILE A 316 -1.90 34.95 1.90
CA ILE A 316 -3.10 34.48 2.63
C ILE A 316 -4.10 35.61 2.80
N GLU A 317 -3.64 36.82 3.17
CA GLU A 317 -4.50 38.00 3.32
C GLU A 317 -5.22 38.39 2.01
N HIS A 318 -4.55 38.23 0.87
CA HIS A 318 -5.14 38.52 -0.45
C HIS A 318 -6.42 37.69 -0.71
N TYR A 319 -6.45 36.41 -0.32
CA TYR A 319 -7.62 35.53 -0.56
C TYR A 319 -8.76 35.73 0.43
N GLN A 320 -8.54 36.38 1.55
CA GLN A 320 -9.52 36.60 2.62
C GLN A 320 -10.29 35.31 2.97
N PRO A 321 -9.60 34.20 3.28
CA PRO A 321 -10.25 32.93 3.53
C PRO A 321 -11.00 32.94 4.85
N GLN A 322 -12.03 32.11 4.99
CA GLN A 322 -12.69 31.82 6.26
C GLN A 322 -12.06 30.62 6.96
N MET A 323 -11.34 29.77 6.22
CA MET A 323 -10.52 28.68 6.74
C MET A 323 -9.22 28.56 5.93
N VAL A 324 -8.12 28.37 6.63
CA VAL A 324 -6.81 28.02 6.06
C VAL A 324 -6.41 26.64 6.54
N VAL A 325 -6.03 25.77 5.61
CA VAL A 325 -5.53 24.41 5.89
C VAL A 325 -4.08 24.32 5.40
N ILE A 326 -3.15 24.21 6.33
CA ILE A 326 -1.74 24.03 6.03
C ILE A 326 -1.48 22.53 5.78
N ALA A 327 -1.09 22.21 4.56
CA ALA A 327 -0.75 20.87 4.09
C ALA A 327 0.61 20.85 3.38
N THR A 328 1.53 21.68 3.85
CA THR A 328 2.88 21.92 3.31
C THR A 328 3.80 20.70 3.38
N GLY A 329 3.35 19.64 4.06
CA GLY A 329 4.08 18.39 4.15
C GLY A 329 5.28 18.48 5.10
N GLY A 330 6.37 17.82 4.74
CA GLY A 330 7.62 17.83 5.47
C GLY A 330 8.82 17.91 4.54
N ILE A 331 9.97 18.07 5.13
CA ILE A 331 11.29 18.08 4.47
C ILE A 331 12.14 16.93 5.04
N PRO A 332 13.20 16.48 4.37
CA PRO A 332 14.11 15.50 4.93
C PRO A 332 14.62 15.95 6.30
N GLN A 333 14.58 15.05 7.28
CA GLN A 333 15.14 15.35 8.59
C GLN A 333 16.66 15.48 8.50
N GLN A 334 17.22 16.47 9.20
CA GLN A 334 18.68 16.58 9.33
C GLN A 334 19.21 15.38 10.12
N PHE A 335 20.28 14.79 9.63
CA PHE A 335 20.94 13.66 10.26
C PHE A 335 22.21 14.13 10.97
N SER A 336 22.34 13.79 12.26
CA SER A 336 23.48 14.20 13.08
C SER A 336 24.50 13.07 13.18
N LEU A 337 25.75 13.40 12.92
CA LEU A 337 26.91 12.52 13.02
C LEU A 337 27.97 13.10 13.95
N MET A 338 28.91 12.28 14.36
CA MET A 338 30.12 12.78 15.05
C MET A 338 30.99 13.66 14.13
N ALA A 339 30.96 13.36 12.80
CA ALA A 339 31.59 14.17 11.75
C ALA A 339 31.08 13.74 10.38
N GLY A 340 31.08 14.66 9.39
CA GLY A 340 30.83 14.35 7.98
C GLY A 340 29.39 14.50 7.53
N GLU A 341 28.53 15.21 8.25
CA GLU A 341 27.12 15.46 7.89
C GLU A 341 26.96 16.06 6.48
N HIS A 342 27.86 16.91 6.05
CA HIS A 342 27.85 17.55 4.74
C HIS A 342 28.19 16.60 3.57
N LEU A 343 28.60 15.36 3.86
CA LEU A 343 28.91 14.31 2.89
C LEU A 343 27.71 13.38 2.61
N ILE A 344 26.60 13.61 3.32
CA ILE A 344 25.38 12.82 3.18
C ILE A 344 24.59 13.24 1.95
N THR A 345 24.06 12.25 1.23
CA THR A 345 22.98 12.41 0.26
C THR A 345 21.68 11.89 0.87
N SER A 346 20.59 12.63 0.78
CA SER A 346 19.30 12.13 1.25
C SER A 346 18.66 11.17 0.23
N VAL A 347 17.81 10.26 0.72
CA VAL A 347 16.96 9.44 -0.16
C VAL A 347 16.10 10.31 -1.09
N TRP A 348 15.68 11.50 -0.63
CA TRP A 348 14.90 12.42 -1.45
C TRP A 348 15.69 12.98 -2.63
N ASP A 349 16.98 13.34 -2.45
CA ASP A 349 17.84 13.85 -3.52
C ASP A 349 18.05 12.79 -4.63
N ILE A 350 18.18 11.53 -4.21
CA ILE A 350 18.30 10.39 -5.14
C ILE A 350 16.99 10.20 -5.93
N LEU A 351 15.85 10.12 -5.25
CA LEU A 351 14.55 9.89 -5.88
C LEU A 351 14.05 11.10 -6.68
N ALA A 352 14.44 12.31 -6.30
CA ALA A 352 14.17 13.53 -7.08
C ALA A 352 15.06 13.65 -8.34
N GLY A 353 16.10 12.81 -8.45
CA GLY A 353 17.09 12.89 -9.54
C GLY A 353 18.04 14.08 -9.44
N GLN A 354 18.10 14.72 -8.26
CA GLN A 354 19.02 15.83 -8.00
C GLN A 354 20.47 15.33 -7.88
N VAL A 355 20.62 14.13 -7.30
CA VAL A 355 21.90 13.45 -7.18
C VAL A 355 21.78 12.06 -7.84
N LYS A 356 22.74 11.71 -8.68
CA LYS A 356 22.78 10.38 -9.31
C LYS A 356 23.36 9.35 -8.34
N PRO A 357 22.84 8.12 -8.32
CA PRO A 357 23.46 7.03 -7.59
C PRO A 357 24.88 6.75 -8.10
N ALA A 358 25.83 6.56 -7.17
CA ALA A 358 27.20 6.17 -7.48
C ALA A 358 27.31 4.64 -7.72
N HIS A 359 28.50 4.18 -8.11
CA HIS A 359 28.76 2.76 -8.34
C HIS A 359 28.73 1.94 -7.03
N SER A 360 29.36 2.45 -5.97
CA SER A 360 29.41 1.84 -4.65
C SER A 360 28.70 2.72 -3.63
N VAL A 361 27.63 2.21 -3.01
CA VAL A 361 26.74 2.98 -2.13
C VAL A 361 26.53 2.26 -0.80
N LEU A 362 26.68 3.00 0.30
CA LEU A 362 26.12 2.63 1.59
C LEU A 362 24.83 3.42 1.78
N LEU A 363 23.70 2.71 1.90
CA LEU A 363 22.41 3.29 2.28
C LEU A 363 22.14 2.99 3.74
N TYR A 364 22.06 4.03 4.57
CA TYR A 364 21.68 3.93 5.97
C TYR A 364 20.20 4.27 6.14
N ASP A 365 19.42 3.32 6.67
CA ASP A 365 17.98 3.47 6.89
C ASP A 365 17.64 3.36 8.38
N GLU A 366 17.33 4.50 8.98
CA GLU A 366 16.91 4.62 10.38
C GLU A 366 15.40 4.44 10.56
N THR A 367 14.61 4.55 9.48
CA THR A 367 13.15 4.45 9.58
C THR A 367 12.63 3.02 9.41
N GLY A 368 13.30 2.21 8.62
CA GLY A 368 12.87 0.87 8.26
C GLY A 368 11.59 0.84 7.42
N THR A 369 11.19 1.98 6.83
CA THR A 369 9.96 2.11 6.03
C THR A 369 10.20 1.77 4.56
N HIS A 370 9.18 1.94 3.74
CA HIS A 370 9.31 1.77 2.28
C HIS A 370 10.30 2.75 1.63
N ALA A 371 10.58 3.91 2.25
CA ALA A 371 11.43 4.95 1.65
C ALA A 371 12.85 4.43 1.39
N GLY A 372 13.53 3.92 2.43
CA GLY A 372 14.89 3.39 2.31
C GLY A 372 14.99 2.20 1.35
N ILE A 373 14.20 1.15 1.58
CA ILE A 373 14.30 -0.09 0.79
C ILE A 373 13.88 0.10 -0.68
N SER A 374 12.92 0.99 -0.98
CA SER A 374 12.56 1.28 -2.36
C SER A 374 13.62 2.14 -3.07
N CYS A 375 14.30 3.03 -2.34
CA CYS A 375 15.44 3.77 -2.87
C CYS A 375 16.61 2.84 -3.17
N ALA A 376 16.89 1.84 -2.31
CA ALA A 376 17.88 0.81 -2.59
C ALA A 376 17.61 0.08 -3.92
N GLU A 377 16.36 -0.39 -4.12
CA GLU A 377 15.94 -1.02 -5.38
C GLU A 377 16.07 -0.06 -6.57
N PHE A 378 15.70 1.22 -6.40
CA PHE A 378 15.85 2.25 -7.42
C PHE A 378 17.32 2.48 -7.81
N MET A 379 18.22 2.62 -6.84
CA MET A 379 19.66 2.83 -7.11
C MET A 379 20.28 1.66 -7.89
N LEU A 380 19.93 0.42 -7.54
CA LEU A 380 20.37 -0.77 -8.29
C LEU A 380 19.86 -0.76 -9.73
N GLN A 381 18.63 -0.32 -9.96
CA GLN A 381 18.05 -0.17 -11.30
C GLN A 381 18.72 0.96 -12.11
N GLN A 382 19.27 1.98 -11.44
CA GLN A 382 20.01 3.08 -12.05
C GLN A 382 21.49 2.79 -12.29
N GLY A 383 21.99 1.62 -11.89
CA GLY A 383 23.34 1.15 -12.21
C GLY A 383 24.32 1.07 -11.04
N SER A 384 23.90 1.29 -9.80
CA SER A 384 24.74 0.95 -8.64
C SER A 384 25.03 -0.55 -8.65
N SER A 385 26.30 -0.95 -8.58
CA SER A 385 26.70 -2.36 -8.65
C SER A 385 27.10 -2.93 -7.31
N VAL A 386 27.48 -2.08 -6.36
CA VAL A 386 27.80 -2.44 -4.97
C VAL A 386 26.89 -1.62 -4.06
N LEU A 387 25.96 -2.29 -3.39
CA LEU A 387 25.05 -1.67 -2.46
C LEU A 387 25.04 -2.42 -1.14
N GLU A 388 25.34 -1.70 -0.06
CA GLU A 388 25.12 -2.17 1.32
C GLU A 388 24.03 -1.33 1.96
N MET A 389 22.95 -1.99 2.43
CA MET A 389 21.90 -1.37 3.21
C MET A 389 22.14 -1.65 4.69
N VAL A 390 22.32 -0.60 5.47
CA VAL A 390 22.62 -0.64 6.90
C VAL A 390 21.44 -0.06 7.68
N SER A 391 21.11 -0.65 8.83
CA SER A 391 20.05 -0.14 9.70
C SER A 391 20.38 -0.40 11.17
N PRO A 392 19.99 0.48 12.10
CA PRO A 392 20.12 0.23 13.53
C PRO A 392 19.11 -0.80 14.06
N HIS A 393 18.12 -1.17 13.23
CA HIS A 393 17.09 -2.13 13.60
C HIS A 393 17.56 -3.59 13.46
N ARG A 394 16.86 -4.51 14.12
CA ARG A 394 17.13 -5.97 14.08
C ARG A 394 17.05 -6.58 12.67
N HIS A 395 16.31 -5.95 11.77
CA HIS A 395 16.20 -6.34 10.35
C HIS A 395 15.93 -5.11 9.50
N ILE A 396 16.38 -5.18 8.28
CA ILE A 396 16.13 -4.17 7.26
C ILE A 396 14.63 -4.12 6.94
N GLY A 397 14.08 -2.92 6.71
CA GLY A 397 12.68 -2.76 6.33
C GLY A 397 11.68 -3.14 7.42
N ARG A 398 11.99 -2.86 8.67
CA ARG A 398 11.21 -3.21 9.86
C ARG A 398 9.71 -2.88 9.76
N GLU A 399 9.37 -1.78 9.13
CA GLU A 399 7.99 -1.29 8.98
C GLU A 399 7.36 -1.71 7.62
N VAL A 400 8.07 -2.51 6.82
CA VAL A 400 7.56 -3.01 5.53
C VAL A 400 6.79 -4.30 5.76
N GLY A 401 5.53 -4.31 5.33
CA GLY A 401 4.63 -5.43 5.61
C GLY A 401 4.93 -6.70 4.79
N ASP A 402 4.33 -7.79 5.25
CA ASP A 402 4.63 -9.19 4.86
C ASP A 402 4.42 -9.50 3.38
N VAL A 403 3.54 -8.77 2.68
CA VAL A 403 3.32 -8.99 1.24
C VAL A 403 4.28 -8.19 0.35
N ASN A 404 4.89 -7.12 0.88
CA ASN A 404 5.84 -6.29 0.14
C ASN A 404 7.29 -6.74 0.37
N PHE A 405 7.64 -7.04 1.62
CA PHE A 405 9.01 -7.29 2.05
C PHE A 405 9.69 -8.43 1.28
N PRO A 406 9.07 -9.62 1.06
CA PRO A 406 9.71 -10.70 0.32
C PRO A 406 10.08 -10.33 -1.13
N HIS A 407 9.26 -9.50 -1.78
CA HIS A 407 9.54 -9.03 -3.13
C HIS A 407 10.74 -8.09 -3.18
N TYR A 408 10.91 -7.20 -2.18
CA TYR A 408 12.11 -6.38 -2.06
C TYR A 408 13.35 -7.23 -1.83
N LEU A 409 13.30 -8.18 -0.88
CA LEU A 409 14.42 -9.07 -0.59
C LEU A 409 14.84 -9.88 -1.82
N ARG A 410 13.87 -10.42 -2.55
CA ARG A 410 14.15 -11.14 -3.80
C ARG A 410 14.94 -10.28 -4.80
N GLY A 411 14.54 -9.02 -4.98
CA GLY A 411 15.23 -8.08 -5.86
C GLY A 411 16.63 -7.71 -5.37
N LEU A 412 16.76 -7.37 -4.10
CA LEU A 412 18.03 -6.98 -3.48
C LEU A 412 19.05 -8.12 -3.48
N TYR A 413 18.65 -9.34 -3.08
CA TYR A 413 19.54 -10.51 -3.10
C TYR A 413 19.91 -10.92 -4.53
N ALA A 414 19.00 -10.85 -5.49
CA ALA A 414 19.31 -11.14 -6.89
C ALA A 414 20.33 -10.15 -7.47
N ALA A 415 20.35 -8.91 -7.00
CA ALA A 415 21.32 -7.89 -7.36
C ALA A 415 22.63 -7.96 -6.54
N GLY A 416 22.75 -8.88 -5.58
CA GLY A 416 23.93 -9.01 -4.73
C GLY A 416 24.06 -7.95 -3.64
N ALA A 417 22.97 -7.26 -3.29
CA ALA A 417 22.98 -6.27 -2.21
C ALA A 417 23.29 -6.92 -0.86
N ARG A 418 24.11 -6.24 -0.05
CA ARG A 418 24.40 -6.63 1.32
C ARG A 418 23.41 -5.99 2.27
N LEU A 419 22.87 -6.76 3.22
CA LEU A 419 21.97 -6.28 4.27
C LEU A 419 22.67 -6.40 5.62
N THR A 420 22.82 -5.29 6.32
CA THR A 420 23.61 -5.18 7.57
C THR A 420 22.74 -4.55 8.67
N PRO A 421 21.91 -5.33 9.37
CA PRO A 421 21.14 -4.85 10.52
C PRO A 421 22.00 -4.69 11.77
N ASP A 422 21.45 -4.02 12.79
CA ASP A 422 22.03 -3.79 14.13
C ASP A 422 23.30 -2.90 14.12
N TRP A 423 23.46 -2.03 13.14
CA TRP A 423 24.58 -1.09 13.05
C TRP A 423 24.12 0.34 12.84
N GLU A 424 24.71 1.27 13.58
CA GLU A 424 24.50 2.70 13.48
C GLU A 424 25.60 3.36 12.64
N LEU A 425 25.21 4.30 11.77
CA LEU A 425 26.16 5.18 11.09
C LEU A 425 26.54 6.32 12.02
N VAL A 426 27.82 6.41 12.41
CA VAL A 426 28.26 7.40 13.43
C VAL A 426 29.21 8.47 12.88
N LYS A 427 29.88 8.22 11.75
CA LYS A 427 30.87 9.15 11.19
C LYS A 427 31.09 8.90 9.70
N ILE A 428 31.36 9.95 8.95
CA ILE A 428 31.80 9.89 7.54
C ILE A 428 33.03 10.78 7.37
N GLU A 429 34.05 10.29 6.67
CA GLU A 429 35.25 11.04 6.33
C GLU A 429 35.59 10.88 4.85
N SER A 430 36.09 11.94 4.22
CA SER A 430 36.62 11.85 2.85
C SER A 430 38.01 11.23 2.90
N MET A 431 38.25 10.20 2.07
CA MET A 431 39.50 9.47 2.02
C MET A 431 39.83 9.08 0.56
N ASP A 432 40.87 9.67 0.01
CA ASP A 432 41.40 9.37 -1.33
C ASP A 432 40.33 9.36 -2.47
N GLY A 433 39.37 10.28 -2.39
CA GLY A 433 38.28 10.43 -3.38
C GLY A 433 37.08 9.53 -3.14
N GLN A 434 37.08 8.74 -2.07
CA GLN A 434 35.94 7.97 -1.59
C GLN A 434 35.47 8.45 -0.20
N LEU A 435 34.41 7.88 0.31
CA LEU A 435 33.87 8.13 1.64
C LEU A 435 34.11 6.92 2.53
N GLN A 436 34.77 7.15 3.68
CA GLN A 436 34.89 6.16 4.75
C GLN A 436 33.73 6.37 5.73
N ALA A 437 32.75 5.49 5.70
CA ALA A 437 31.66 5.42 6.66
C ALA A 437 32.05 4.56 7.86
N THR A 438 31.94 5.07 9.08
CA THR A 438 32.18 4.34 10.32
C THR A 438 30.84 3.92 10.90
N LEU A 439 30.70 2.62 11.14
CA LEU A 439 29.54 1.98 11.76
C LEU A 439 29.86 1.55 13.18
N PHE A 440 28.89 1.67 14.07
CA PHE A 440 28.97 1.25 15.47
C PHE A 440 27.88 0.21 15.77
N ASN A 441 28.24 -0.83 16.51
CA ASN A 441 27.29 -1.84 17.01
C ASN A 441 27.16 -1.70 18.53
N GLU A 442 25.97 -1.36 19.02
CA GLU A 442 25.70 -1.11 20.43
C GLU A 442 25.85 -2.35 21.32
N TYR A 443 25.59 -3.55 20.77
CA TYR A 443 25.66 -4.80 21.54
C TYR A 443 27.08 -5.28 21.79
N SER A 444 27.96 -5.14 20.80
CA SER A 444 29.36 -5.60 20.88
C SER A 444 30.34 -4.48 21.22
N HIS A 445 29.91 -3.22 21.20
CA HIS A 445 30.73 -2.01 21.29
C HIS A 445 31.88 -1.96 20.26
N GLN A 446 31.66 -2.58 19.09
CA GLN A 446 32.64 -2.63 18.01
C GLN A 446 32.37 -1.58 16.96
N TYR A 447 33.44 -1.12 16.31
CA TYR A 447 33.41 -0.25 15.16
C TYR A 447 33.83 -1.02 13.91
N GLN A 448 33.19 -0.72 12.79
CA GLN A 448 33.58 -1.19 11.45
C GLN A 448 33.58 -0.01 10.49
N THR A 449 34.41 -0.08 9.47
CA THR A 449 34.45 0.93 8.42
C THR A 449 34.02 0.34 7.08
N ARG A 450 33.45 1.21 6.24
CA ARG A 450 33.14 0.92 4.83
C ARG A 450 33.74 2.02 3.97
N LEU A 451 34.38 1.63 2.88
CA LEU A 451 34.87 2.56 1.87
C LEU A 451 33.91 2.50 0.67
N VAL A 452 33.23 3.59 0.36
CA VAL A 452 32.19 3.69 -0.66
C VAL A 452 32.30 5.00 -1.43
N ASP A 453 31.67 5.07 -2.60
CA ASP A 453 31.67 6.29 -3.40
C ASP A 453 30.59 7.28 -2.92
N GLN A 454 29.52 6.78 -2.26
CA GLN A 454 28.40 7.60 -1.79
C GLN A 454 27.79 7.02 -0.52
N VAL A 455 27.38 7.90 0.39
CA VAL A 455 26.56 7.56 1.58
C VAL A 455 25.20 8.21 1.41
N VAL A 456 24.15 7.39 1.40
CA VAL A 456 22.75 7.81 1.29
C VAL A 456 22.05 7.56 2.62
N VAL A 457 21.23 8.49 3.10
CA VAL A 457 20.56 8.37 4.41
C VAL A 457 19.05 8.56 4.27
N GLU A 458 18.31 7.70 4.95
CA GLU A 458 16.87 7.79 5.22
C GLU A 458 16.66 7.83 6.74
N ASN A 459 16.34 8.99 7.27
CA ASN A 459 16.13 9.19 8.72
C ASN A 459 14.78 9.89 9.03
N GLY A 460 13.87 9.88 8.08
CA GLY A 460 12.51 10.38 8.24
C GLY A 460 12.32 11.81 7.77
N THR A 461 11.22 12.39 8.24
CA THR A 461 10.69 13.67 7.74
C THR A 461 10.46 14.62 8.89
N GLN A 462 11.03 15.82 8.80
CA GLN A 462 10.75 16.95 9.68
C GLN A 462 9.52 17.71 9.15
N VAL A 463 8.66 18.14 10.05
CA VAL A 463 7.48 18.94 9.71
C VAL A 463 7.85 20.28 9.07
N ASN A 464 7.12 20.71 8.06
CA ASN A 464 7.24 22.03 7.43
C ASN A 464 6.07 22.90 7.86
N ASP A 465 6.12 23.49 9.06
CA ASP A 465 5.01 24.18 9.71
C ASP A 465 5.28 25.65 10.10
N GLU A 466 6.35 26.25 9.57
CA GLU A 466 6.67 27.66 9.87
C GLU A 466 5.51 28.60 9.56
N LEU A 467 4.89 28.45 8.39
CA LEU A 467 3.74 29.27 7.98
C LEU A 467 2.56 29.10 8.94
N PHE A 468 2.32 27.89 9.45
CA PHE A 468 1.28 27.66 10.45
C PHE A 468 1.51 28.51 11.72
N HIS A 469 2.74 28.55 12.22
CA HIS A 469 3.09 29.33 13.40
C HIS A 469 3.00 30.85 13.15
N GLN A 470 3.38 31.31 11.97
CA GLN A 470 3.25 32.72 11.57
C GLN A 470 1.77 33.16 11.52
N LEU A 471 0.89 32.31 10.99
CA LEU A 471 -0.54 32.62 10.82
C LEU A 471 -1.38 32.42 12.10
N SER A 472 -0.91 31.65 13.07
CA SER A 472 -1.66 31.29 14.28
C SER A 472 -2.17 32.48 15.09
N PRO A 473 -1.41 33.57 15.31
CA PRO A 473 -1.89 34.71 16.11
C PRO A 473 -3.07 35.46 15.50
N ALA A 474 -3.22 35.47 14.16
CA ALA A 474 -4.31 36.12 13.46
C ALA A 474 -5.53 35.21 13.24
N SER A 475 -5.45 33.93 13.63
CA SER A 475 -6.54 32.98 13.47
C SER A 475 -7.52 32.98 14.64
N ARG A 476 -8.79 32.62 14.37
CA ARG A 476 -9.87 32.54 15.38
C ARG A 476 -9.59 31.50 16.46
N ASN A 477 -9.05 30.37 16.08
CA ASN A 477 -8.73 29.27 16.98
C ASN A 477 -7.29 29.30 17.51
N LEU A 478 -6.50 30.34 17.20
CA LEU A 478 -5.06 30.44 17.54
C LEU A 478 -4.28 29.18 17.15
N GLY A 479 -4.63 28.54 16.02
CA GLY A 479 -4.07 27.28 15.57
C GLY A 479 -4.43 26.06 16.42
N GLN A 480 -5.30 26.18 17.42
CA GLN A 480 -5.65 25.07 18.32
C GLN A 480 -6.78 24.20 17.73
N ILE A 481 -6.78 22.93 18.16
CA ILE A 481 -7.78 21.91 17.81
C ILE A 481 -8.44 21.41 19.09
N ASP A 482 -9.76 21.25 19.06
CA ASP A 482 -10.49 20.48 20.07
C ASP A 482 -10.29 19.00 19.80
N PHE A 483 -9.33 18.38 20.48
CA PHE A 483 -9.04 16.95 20.33
C PHE A 483 -10.20 16.06 20.75
N SER A 484 -10.98 16.45 21.74
CA SER A 484 -12.15 15.69 22.19
C SER A 484 -13.23 15.68 21.11
N GLY A 485 -13.56 16.83 20.56
CA GLY A 485 -14.47 16.95 19.43
C GLY A 485 -13.96 16.25 18.18
N LEU A 486 -12.66 16.38 17.87
CA LEU A 486 -12.06 15.69 16.73
C LEU A 486 -12.16 14.15 16.83
N ARG A 487 -11.94 13.59 18.01
CA ARG A 487 -12.10 12.14 18.26
C ARG A 487 -13.54 11.66 18.12
N GLN A 488 -14.52 12.53 18.45
CA GLN A 488 -15.95 12.27 18.31
C GLN A 488 -16.49 12.65 16.93
N ASN A 489 -15.59 13.03 16.00
CA ASN A 489 -15.96 13.49 14.66
C ASN A 489 -16.86 14.75 14.64
N GLN A 490 -16.74 15.60 15.65
CA GLN A 490 -17.45 16.88 15.73
C GLN A 490 -16.74 17.97 14.90
N PRO A 491 -17.48 18.94 14.38
CA PRO A 491 -16.90 20.11 13.71
C PRO A 491 -15.93 20.86 14.63
N GLN A 492 -14.86 21.36 14.05
CA GLN A 492 -13.83 22.12 14.75
C GLN A 492 -14.16 23.61 14.66
N LEU A 493 -14.84 24.15 15.67
CA LEU A 493 -15.30 25.53 15.72
C LEU A 493 -14.83 26.27 17.00
N LEU A 494 -13.63 25.92 17.48
CA LEU A 494 -13.04 26.55 18.66
C LEU A 494 -12.70 28.01 18.37
N GLU A 495 -13.33 28.95 19.11
CA GLU A 495 -13.13 30.39 18.94
C GLU A 495 -12.46 30.97 20.19
N LEU A 496 -11.15 31.26 20.07
CA LEU A 496 -10.29 31.78 21.13
C LEU A 496 -9.89 33.25 20.89
N ASN A 497 -9.97 33.70 19.63
CA ASN A 497 -9.66 35.06 19.22
C ASN A 497 -10.80 35.63 18.38
N THR A 498 -11.63 36.47 18.98
CA THR A 498 -12.81 37.08 18.33
C THR A 498 -12.43 38.10 17.24
N SER A 499 -11.19 38.60 17.25
CA SER A 499 -10.67 39.49 16.18
C SER A 499 -10.04 38.73 15.01
N GLY A 500 -9.89 37.42 15.14
CA GLY A 500 -9.32 36.59 14.08
C GLY A 500 -10.22 36.54 12.84
N SER A 501 -9.59 36.50 11.66
CA SER A 501 -10.30 36.53 10.39
C SER A 501 -10.65 35.14 9.83
N TYR A 502 -9.90 34.11 10.17
CA TYR A 502 -10.03 32.72 9.66
C TYR A 502 -9.79 31.67 10.74
N TYR A 503 -10.29 30.45 10.53
CA TYR A 503 -9.85 29.26 11.25
C TYR A 503 -8.59 28.69 10.61
N LEU A 504 -7.62 28.25 11.41
CA LEU A 504 -6.35 27.72 10.94
C LEU A 504 -6.12 26.31 11.44
N TYR A 505 -5.81 25.39 10.52
CA TYR A 505 -5.49 24.00 10.81
C TYR A 505 -4.29 23.55 10.03
N ARG A 506 -3.57 22.53 10.53
CA ARG A 506 -2.53 21.80 9.80
C ARG A 506 -2.83 20.31 9.76
N ILE A 507 -2.49 19.65 8.66
CA ILE A 507 -2.79 18.25 8.39
C ILE A 507 -1.62 17.55 7.69
N GLY A 508 -1.64 16.20 7.71
CA GLY A 508 -0.60 15.39 7.09
C GLY A 508 0.77 15.62 7.75
N ASP A 509 1.83 15.59 6.96
CA ASP A 509 3.19 15.70 7.47
C ASP A 509 3.56 17.12 7.94
N ALA A 510 2.74 18.13 7.64
CA ALA A 510 2.84 19.44 8.29
C ALA A 510 2.47 19.38 9.79
N TRP A 511 1.78 18.34 10.23
CA TRP A 511 1.51 18.05 11.64
C TRP A 511 2.51 17.05 12.22
N ALA A 512 2.68 15.90 11.55
CA ALA A 512 3.62 14.86 11.97
C ALA A 512 3.92 13.95 10.77
N GLY A 513 5.20 13.65 10.54
CA GLY A 513 5.63 12.69 9.52
C GLY A 513 5.02 11.32 9.78
N ARG A 514 4.17 10.86 8.87
CA ARG A 514 3.47 9.57 8.95
C ARG A 514 3.31 8.98 7.54
N ASN A 515 2.28 8.22 7.30
CA ASN A 515 2.00 7.60 6.01
C ASN A 515 0.82 8.28 5.27
N VAL A 516 0.64 7.89 4.00
CA VAL A 516 -0.44 8.41 3.14
C VAL A 516 -1.83 8.25 3.77
N HIS A 517 -2.11 7.10 4.41
CA HIS A 517 -3.39 6.87 5.09
C HIS A 517 -3.66 7.93 6.17
N ALA A 518 -2.65 8.23 6.99
CA ALA A 518 -2.79 9.23 8.05
C ALA A 518 -3.03 10.63 7.49
N ALA A 519 -2.35 10.99 6.40
CA ALA A 519 -2.52 12.28 5.73
C ALA A 519 -3.96 12.47 5.19
N LEU A 520 -4.50 11.45 4.52
CA LEU A 520 -5.89 11.45 4.03
C LEU A 520 -6.91 11.42 5.19
N TYR A 521 -6.60 10.69 6.26
CA TYR A 521 -7.45 10.59 7.44
C TYR A 521 -7.58 11.91 8.19
N ASP A 522 -6.48 12.66 8.33
CA ASP A 522 -6.53 14.00 8.93
C ASP A 522 -7.47 14.93 8.15
N ALA A 523 -7.35 14.95 6.82
CA ALA A 523 -8.19 15.76 5.95
C ALA A 523 -9.68 15.41 6.09
N LEU A 524 -10.01 14.10 6.01
CA LEU A 524 -11.40 13.65 6.12
C LEU A 524 -11.98 13.98 7.49
N ARG A 525 -11.25 13.68 8.54
CA ARG A 525 -11.70 13.89 9.91
C ARG A 525 -11.93 15.36 10.24
N LEU A 526 -11.06 16.24 9.74
CA LEU A 526 -11.17 17.68 9.95
C LEU A 526 -12.38 18.28 9.21
N LEU A 527 -12.55 17.92 7.92
CA LEU A 527 -13.42 18.68 7.01
C LEU A 527 -14.80 18.08 6.77
N LYS A 528 -15.03 16.80 7.11
CA LYS A 528 -16.34 16.17 6.88
C LYS A 528 -17.50 16.85 7.61
N GLY A 529 -17.24 17.52 8.71
CA GLY A 529 -18.23 18.24 9.53
C GLY A 529 -18.25 19.76 9.34
N TYR A 530 -17.34 20.31 8.54
CA TYR A 530 -17.17 21.76 8.38
C TYR A 530 -18.18 22.44 7.46
#